data_76ad16d317250ae35ef9f17c4a568a68
#
_entry.id   76ad16d317250ae35ef9f17c4a568a68
#
_cell.length_a   1.000
_cell.length_b   1.000
_cell.length_c   1.000
_cell.angle_alpha   90.00
_cell.angle_beta   90.00
_cell.angle_gamma   90.00
#
_symmetry.space_group_name_H-M   'P 1'
#
loop_
_entity.id
_entity.type
_entity.pdbx_description
1 polymer ?
#
loop_
_entity_poly.entity_id
_entity_poly.type
_entity_poly.pdbx_seq_one_letter_code
_entity_poly.pdbx_strand_id
1 'polypeptide(L)'
;MTSRKSYSDPIFQAVIEFPRMKVAVTTRDERVAEIRYLPLSATSKDPENALAERAARQLERYREDPDAKFDLPLLIEGTEFQRRLWAALCEIPRGRTLTYGELARRLGGEARAVGQACGDNKLPIVIPCHRVVAAGGIGGFAHSTGGYLLEVKRWLLMHESGADAFQLTT
;
A
#
# COMPACT_ATOMS: atom_id res chain seq x y z
N MET A 1 32.75 7.40 7.12
CA MET A 1 31.88 7.07 7.34
C MET A 1 30.75 7.50 6.84
N THR A 2 30.55 8.23 6.33
CA THR A 2 29.42 8.84 5.80
C THR A 2 28.94 8.32 4.51
N SER A 3 29.74 7.56 3.84
CA SER A 3 29.37 7.13 2.50
C SER A 3 28.26 6.09 2.49
N ARG A 4 27.99 5.49 3.62
CA ARG A 4 27.06 4.43 3.57
C ARG A 4 25.67 4.84 3.22
N LYS A 5 25.28 6.06 3.47
CA LYS A 5 23.94 6.38 3.20
C LYS A 5 23.67 6.64 1.78
N SER A 6 24.64 6.92 1.00
CA SER A 6 24.40 7.34 -0.35
C SER A 6 23.81 6.24 -1.23
N TYR A 7 24.08 5.00 -0.91
CA TYR A 7 23.57 3.94 -1.75
C TYR A 7 22.28 3.34 -1.23
N SER A 8 21.95 3.58 0.02
CA SER A 8 20.80 2.94 0.58
C SER A 8 19.59 3.83 0.67
N ASP A 9 19.78 5.13 0.64
CA ASP A 9 18.67 6.04 0.82
C ASP A 9 18.01 6.36 -0.50
N PRO A 10 16.77 5.93 -0.72
CA PRO A 10 16.09 6.24 -1.96
C PRO A 10 15.76 7.72 -2.01
N ILE A 11 15.65 8.23 -3.21
CA ILE A 11 15.24 9.61 -3.41
C ILE A 11 13.75 9.60 -3.66
N PHE A 12 12.99 10.16 -2.73
CA PHE A 12 11.55 10.28 -2.88
C PHE A 12 11.21 11.61 -3.50
N GLN A 13 10.21 11.64 -4.36
CA GLN A 13 9.75 12.87 -4.98
C GLN A 13 8.69 13.55 -4.15
N ALA A 14 8.12 12.88 -3.16
CA ALA A 14 7.22 13.47 -2.19
C ALA A 14 7.15 12.58 -0.96
N VAL A 15 6.92 13.16 0.21
CA VAL A 15 6.66 12.40 1.44
C VAL A 15 5.52 13.09 2.15
N ILE A 16 4.40 12.38 2.32
CA ILE A 16 3.15 12.92 2.79
C ILE A 16 2.81 12.37 4.17
N GLU A 17 2.24 13.19 5.02
CA GLU A 17 1.88 12.76 6.36
C GLU A 17 0.53 12.08 6.41
N PHE A 18 0.47 10.92 7.04
CA PHE A 18 -0.76 10.20 7.35
C PHE A 18 -0.81 9.99 8.86
N PRO A 19 -1.97 9.59 9.42
CA PRO A 19 -2.07 9.48 10.89
C PRO A 19 -1.12 8.48 11.54
N ARG A 20 -0.80 7.37 10.87
CA ARG A 20 0.03 6.34 11.50
C ARG A 20 1.35 6.12 10.80
N MET A 21 1.63 6.89 9.74
CA MET A 21 2.87 6.70 8.99
C MET A 21 3.07 7.92 8.11
N LYS A 22 4.20 7.94 7.43
CA LYS A 22 4.38 8.83 6.29
C LYS A 22 4.32 7.98 5.03
N VAL A 23 3.94 8.58 3.93
CA VAL A 23 3.80 7.89 2.66
C VAL A 23 4.70 8.57 1.65
N ALA A 24 5.67 7.83 1.15
CA ALA A 24 6.65 8.36 0.20
C ALA A 24 6.27 7.94 -1.20
N VAL A 25 6.50 8.84 -2.16
CA VAL A 25 6.18 8.60 -3.56
C VAL A 25 7.46 8.73 -4.37
N THR A 26 7.72 7.73 -5.22
CA THR A 26 8.82 7.77 -6.17
C THR A 26 8.24 7.76 -7.58
N THR A 27 8.72 8.66 -8.44
CA THR A 27 8.31 8.69 -9.83
C THR A 27 9.50 8.34 -10.71
N ARG A 28 9.23 7.69 -11.85
CA ARG A 28 10.25 7.32 -12.81
C ARG A 28 9.58 7.17 -14.17
N ASP A 29 10.18 7.78 -15.19
CA ASP A 29 9.66 7.68 -16.57
C ASP A 29 8.20 8.10 -16.65
N GLU A 30 7.88 9.19 -15.93
CA GLU A 30 6.54 9.78 -15.93
C GLU A 30 5.46 8.83 -15.42
N ARG A 31 5.84 7.93 -14.53
CA ARG A 31 4.91 7.03 -13.85
C ARG A 31 5.24 6.98 -12.37
N VAL A 32 4.26 6.62 -11.57
CA VAL A 32 4.50 6.37 -10.16
C VAL A 32 5.14 5.00 -10.05
N ALA A 33 6.39 4.97 -9.61
CA ALA A 33 7.17 3.74 -9.57
C ALA A 33 7.08 3.04 -8.23
N GLU A 34 6.89 3.80 -7.15
CA GLU A 34 6.81 3.19 -5.83
C GLU A 34 6.07 4.11 -4.88
N ILE A 35 5.30 3.50 -4.00
CA ILE A 35 4.72 4.14 -2.83
C ILE A 35 5.24 3.34 -1.65
N ARG A 36 5.81 4.02 -0.66
CA ARG A 36 6.44 3.33 0.46
C ARG A 36 5.96 3.92 1.77
N TYR A 37 5.65 3.05 2.73
CA TYR A 37 5.35 3.50 4.08
C TYR A 37 6.63 3.80 4.81
N LEU A 38 6.65 4.91 5.53
CA LEU A 38 7.77 5.31 6.36
C LEU A 38 7.24 5.57 7.76
N PRO A 39 8.09 5.42 8.79
CA PRO A 39 7.65 5.74 10.15
C PRO A 39 7.37 7.23 10.29
N LEU A 40 6.58 7.57 11.30
CA LEU A 40 6.19 8.97 11.52
C LEU A 40 7.39 9.88 11.74
N SER A 41 8.51 9.33 12.17
CA SER A 41 9.72 10.12 12.37
C SER A 41 10.38 10.56 11.07
N ALA A 42 9.96 10.02 9.92
CA ALA A 42 10.53 10.44 8.65
C ALA A 42 10.15 11.88 8.35
N THR A 43 11.01 12.57 7.60
CA THR A 43 10.79 13.97 7.27
C THR A 43 9.85 14.08 6.07
N SER A 44 8.83 14.92 6.20
CA SER A 44 7.94 15.21 5.09
C SER A 44 8.70 15.97 4.00
N LYS A 45 8.25 15.83 2.76
CA LYS A 45 8.90 16.46 1.63
C LYS A 45 7.86 16.89 0.63
N ASP A 46 7.93 18.15 0.21
CA ASP A 46 7.04 18.68 -0.80
C ASP A 46 7.30 18.01 -2.15
N PRO A 47 6.27 17.89 -3.00
CA PRO A 47 6.46 17.24 -4.30
C PRO A 47 7.48 17.96 -5.17
N GLU A 48 8.33 17.18 -5.84
CA GLU A 48 9.38 17.72 -6.68
C GLU A 48 9.01 17.85 -8.14
N ASN A 49 7.93 17.23 -8.57
CA ASN A 49 7.53 17.32 -9.96
C ASN A 49 6.01 17.22 -10.05
N ALA A 50 5.46 17.47 -11.24
CA ALA A 50 4.02 17.54 -11.41
C ALA A 50 3.33 16.22 -11.10
N LEU A 51 3.93 15.10 -11.48
CA LEU A 51 3.32 13.80 -11.22
C LEU A 51 3.33 13.49 -9.72
N ALA A 52 4.43 13.80 -9.04
CA ALA A 52 4.50 13.60 -7.60
C ALA A 52 3.47 14.47 -6.88
N GLU A 53 3.24 15.68 -7.38
CA GLU A 53 2.21 16.55 -6.81
C GLU A 53 0.83 15.96 -7.01
N ARG A 54 0.55 15.42 -8.20
CA ARG A 54 -0.73 14.80 -8.47
C ARG A 54 -0.94 13.58 -7.59
N ALA A 55 0.10 12.77 -7.41
CA ALA A 55 0.02 11.60 -6.53
C ALA A 55 -0.20 12.03 -5.09
N ALA A 56 0.53 13.05 -4.64
CA ALA A 56 0.38 13.55 -3.27
C ALA A 56 -1.03 14.03 -3.02
N ARG A 57 -1.61 14.77 -3.96
CA ARG A 57 -2.99 15.26 -3.79
C ARG A 57 -3.99 14.12 -3.74
N GLN A 58 -3.81 13.10 -4.57
CA GLN A 58 -4.74 11.96 -4.55
C GLN A 58 -4.60 11.16 -3.27
N LEU A 59 -3.38 11.01 -2.75
CA LEU A 59 -3.17 10.33 -1.47
C LEU A 59 -3.78 11.15 -0.33
N GLU A 60 -3.62 12.47 -0.35
CA GLU A 60 -4.23 13.32 0.66
C GLU A 60 -5.75 13.25 0.60
N ARG A 61 -6.30 13.20 -0.61
CA ARG A 61 -7.74 13.07 -0.76
C ARG A 61 -8.23 11.73 -0.18
N TYR A 62 -7.49 10.66 -0.45
CA TYR A 62 -7.82 9.36 0.12
C TYR A 62 -7.73 9.39 1.65
N ARG A 63 -6.72 10.07 2.18
CA ARG A 63 -6.58 10.20 3.62
C ARG A 63 -7.82 10.81 4.25
N GLU A 64 -8.46 11.76 3.57
CA GLU A 64 -9.66 12.42 4.09
C GLU A 64 -10.94 11.68 3.71
N ASP A 65 -10.94 10.97 2.60
CA ASP A 65 -12.14 10.33 2.06
C ASP A 65 -11.77 8.94 1.52
N PRO A 66 -12.18 7.88 2.21
CA PRO A 66 -11.79 6.52 1.76
C PRO A 66 -12.41 6.12 0.42
N ASP A 67 -13.40 6.85 -0.07
CA ASP A 67 -13.98 6.58 -1.39
C ASP A 67 -13.24 7.29 -2.51
N ALA A 68 -12.23 8.07 -2.20
CA ALA A 68 -11.48 8.78 -3.23
C ALA A 68 -10.84 7.79 -4.19
N LYS A 69 -10.86 8.13 -5.48
CA LYS A 69 -10.33 7.26 -6.52
C LYS A 69 -8.92 7.71 -6.92
N PHE A 70 -8.15 6.75 -7.38
CA PHE A 70 -6.82 7.04 -7.88
C PHE A 70 -6.84 6.99 -9.40
N ASP A 71 -6.12 7.93 -10.00
CA ASP A 71 -6.04 8.06 -11.45
C ASP A 71 -4.60 8.46 -11.74
N LEU A 72 -3.68 7.51 -11.63
CA LEU A 72 -2.25 7.76 -11.75
C LEU A 72 -1.64 6.78 -12.74
N PRO A 73 -0.70 7.24 -13.57
CA PRO A 73 0.05 6.30 -14.38
C PRO A 73 1.01 5.52 -13.48
N LEU A 74 0.87 4.21 -13.47
CA LEU A 74 1.64 3.35 -12.57
C LEU A 74 2.67 2.56 -13.36
N LEU A 75 3.85 2.41 -12.77
CA LEU A 75 4.85 1.52 -13.31
C LEU A 75 4.71 0.18 -12.59
N ILE A 76 4.09 -0.78 -13.26
CA ILE A 76 3.81 -2.08 -12.65
C ILE A 76 4.78 -3.10 -13.24
N GLU A 77 5.66 -3.61 -12.41
CA GLU A 77 6.65 -4.60 -12.82
C GLU A 77 6.48 -5.83 -11.95
N GLY A 78 6.43 -7.00 -12.55
CA GLY A 78 6.27 -8.21 -11.79
C GLY A 78 5.99 -9.39 -12.71
N THR A 79 5.90 -10.57 -12.11
CA THR A 79 5.57 -11.79 -12.86
C THR A 79 4.13 -11.75 -13.31
N GLU A 80 3.77 -12.69 -14.17
CA GLU A 80 2.39 -12.78 -14.62
C GLU A 80 1.45 -13.02 -13.45
N PHE A 81 1.82 -13.91 -12.54
CA PHE A 81 1.00 -14.17 -11.36
C PHE A 81 0.83 -12.94 -10.51
N GLN A 82 1.93 -12.22 -10.27
CA GLN A 82 1.88 -11.00 -9.47
C GLN A 82 0.95 -9.98 -10.11
N ARG A 83 1.06 -9.79 -11.41
CA ARG A 83 0.22 -8.80 -12.09
C ARG A 83 -1.26 -9.21 -12.06
N ARG A 84 -1.54 -10.50 -12.21
CA ARG A 84 -2.92 -10.97 -12.10
C ARG A 84 -3.47 -10.75 -10.70
N LEU A 85 -2.64 -11.01 -9.68
CA LEU A 85 -3.05 -10.78 -8.31
C LEU A 85 -3.30 -9.31 -8.06
N TRP A 86 -2.38 -8.46 -8.46
CA TRP A 86 -2.53 -7.02 -8.20
C TRP A 86 -3.76 -6.46 -8.92
N ALA A 87 -4.07 -6.95 -10.11
CA ALA A 87 -5.29 -6.55 -10.79
C ALA A 87 -6.52 -7.00 -10.01
N ALA A 88 -6.49 -8.21 -9.46
CA ALA A 88 -7.61 -8.71 -8.67
C ALA A 88 -7.79 -7.89 -7.39
N LEU A 89 -6.70 -7.45 -6.78
CA LEU A 89 -6.78 -6.61 -5.58
C LEU A 89 -7.54 -5.32 -5.88
N CYS A 90 -7.29 -4.74 -7.03
CA CYS A 90 -7.95 -3.49 -7.40
C CYS A 90 -9.46 -3.66 -7.59
N GLU A 91 -9.95 -4.88 -7.71
CA GLU A 91 -11.38 -5.14 -7.83
C GLU A 91 -12.06 -5.33 -6.49
N ILE A 92 -11.31 -5.43 -5.40
CA ILE A 92 -11.90 -5.53 -4.07
C ILE A 92 -12.36 -4.13 -3.66
N PRO A 93 -13.67 -3.93 -3.43
CA PRO A 93 -14.16 -2.59 -3.09
C PRO A 93 -13.67 -2.12 -1.73
N ARG A 94 -13.61 -0.84 -1.56
CA ARG A 94 -13.31 -0.22 -0.28
C ARG A 94 -14.29 -0.75 0.77
N GLY A 95 -13.78 -1.11 1.93
CA GLY A 95 -14.63 -1.63 3.01
C GLY A 95 -14.84 -3.14 2.95
N ARG A 96 -14.29 -3.81 1.95
CA ARG A 96 -14.38 -5.26 1.83
C ARG A 96 -12.99 -5.88 1.94
N THR A 97 -12.95 -7.14 2.35
CA THR A 97 -11.70 -7.89 2.44
C THR A 97 -11.92 -9.27 1.87
N LEU A 98 -10.82 -9.89 1.42
CA LEU A 98 -10.78 -11.30 1.06
C LEU A 98 -9.67 -11.94 1.87
N THR A 99 -9.82 -13.24 2.15
CA THR A 99 -8.72 -13.95 2.78
C THR A 99 -7.70 -14.36 1.74
N TYR A 100 -6.49 -14.66 2.20
CA TYR A 100 -5.45 -15.17 1.31
C TYR A 100 -5.94 -16.43 0.59
N GLY A 101 -6.65 -17.32 1.32
CA GLY A 101 -7.16 -18.54 0.72
C GLY A 101 -8.21 -18.30 -0.35
N GLU A 102 -9.13 -17.38 -0.09
CA GLU A 102 -10.17 -17.04 -1.08
C GLU A 102 -9.55 -16.50 -2.36
N LEU A 103 -8.58 -15.63 -2.21
CA LEU A 103 -7.93 -15.03 -3.36
C LEU A 103 -7.11 -16.07 -4.12
N ALA A 104 -6.45 -16.98 -3.37
CA ALA A 104 -5.69 -18.05 -3.99
C ALA A 104 -6.61 -18.96 -4.82
N ARG A 105 -7.78 -19.26 -4.31
CA ARG A 105 -8.72 -20.11 -5.07
C ARG A 105 -9.16 -19.43 -6.36
N ARG A 106 -9.38 -18.13 -6.31
CA ARG A 106 -9.78 -17.38 -7.51
C ARG A 106 -8.69 -17.38 -8.56
N LEU A 107 -7.44 -17.34 -8.14
CA LEU A 107 -6.32 -17.20 -9.07
C LEU A 107 -5.68 -18.53 -9.44
N GLY A 108 -6.08 -19.61 -8.80
CA GLY A 108 -5.50 -20.92 -9.09
C GLY A 108 -4.13 -21.12 -8.47
N GLY A 109 -3.87 -20.49 -7.33
CA GLY A 109 -2.58 -20.59 -6.66
C GLY A 109 -2.76 -21.00 -5.21
N GLU A 110 -1.72 -20.77 -4.42
CA GLU A 110 -1.72 -21.09 -3.02
C GLU A 110 -1.73 -19.81 -2.18
N ALA A 111 -2.30 -19.90 -0.98
CA ALA A 111 -2.36 -18.76 -0.09
C ALA A 111 -0.98 -18.16 0.18
N ARG A 112 0.04 -19.03 0.28
CA ARG A 112 1.40 -18.55 0.53
C ARG A 112 1.91 -17.68 -0.62
N ALA A 113 1.63 -18.10 -1.86
CA ALA A 113 2.04 -17.33 -3.03
C ALA A 113 1.33 -15.99 -3.07
N VAL A 114 0.04 -15.97 -2.68
CA VAL A 114 -0.70 -14.73 -2.59
C VAL A 114 -0.05 -13.79 -1.56
N GLY A 115 0.31 -14.34 -0.38
CA GLY A 115 0.95 -13.52 0.64
C GLY A 115 2.27 -12.93 0.18
N GLN A 116 3.08 -13.72 -0.52
CA GLN A 116 4.34 -13.23 -1.05
C GLN A 116 4.12 -12.11 -2.07
N ALA A 117 3.20 -12.32 -2.98
CA ALA A 117 2.95 -11.31 -4.02
C ALA A 117 2.34 -10.04 -3.42
N CYS A 118 1.54 -10.17 -2.36
CA CYS A 118 1.04 -8.99 -1.65
C CYS A 118 2.20 -8.21 -1.04
N GLY A 119 3.15 -8.93 -0.42
CA GLY A 119 4.30 -8.28 0.19
C GLY A 119 5.23 -7.62 -0.83
N ASP A 120 5.22 -8.12 -2.08
CA ASP A 120 6.06 -7.56 -3.14
C ASP A 120 5.41 -6.38 -3.85
N ASN A 121 4.21 -6.00 -3.46
CA ASN A 121 3.50 -4.87 -4.07
C ASN A 121 4.23 -3.56 -3.77
N LYS A 122 4.71 -2.89 -4.79
CA LYS A 122 5.42 -1.63 -4.62
C LYS A 122 4.52 -0.41 -4.67
N LEU A 123 3.22 -0.61 -4.86
CA LEU A 123 2.27 0.49 -5.03
C LEU A 123 1.09 0.33 -4.06
N PRO A 124 1.38 0.18 -2.75
CA PRO A 124 0.29 -0.02 -1.79
C PRO A 124 -0.66 1.18 -1.77
N ILE A 125 -1.81 1.01 -1.22
CA ILE A 125 -2.93 1.94 -1.20
C ILE A 125 -3.58 1.99 -2.57
N VAL A 126 -2.85 2.34 -3.62
CA VAL A 126 -3.39 2.38 -4.98
C VAL A 126 -3.73 0.97 -5.44
N ILE A 127 -2.83 0.01 -5.18
CA ILE A 127 -3.11 -1.41 -5.35
C ILE A 127 -3.35 -1.94 -3.93
N PRO A 128 -4.59 -2.16 -3.52
CA PRO A 128 -4.94 -2.26 -2.10
C PRO A 128 -4.66 -3.62 -1.48
N CYS A 129 -3.40 -3.95 -1.30
CA CYS A 129 -3.03 -5.21 -0.69
C CYS A 129 -3.46 -5.31 0.77
N HIS A 130 -3.79 -4.19 1.41
CA HIS A 130 -4.30 -4.22 2.77
C HIS A 130 -5.69 -4.86 2.88
N ARG A 131 -6.37 -5.06 1.74
CA ARG A 131 -7.70 -5.68 1.73
C ARG A 131 -7.64 -7.20 1.72
N VAL A 132 -6.45 -7.78 1.87
CA VAL A 132 -6.29 -9.23 2.00
C VAL A 132 -5.89 -9.54 3.43
N VAL A 133 -6.62 -10.47 4.06
CA VAL A 133 -6.45 -10.76 5.48
C VAL A 133 -6.34 -12.26 5.69
N ALA A 134 -5.90 -12.66 6.88
CA ALA A 134 -5.90 -14.05 7.26
C ALA A 134 -7.31 -14.46 7.69
N ALA A 135 -7.59 -15.74 7.67
CA ALA A 135 -8.91 -16.24 8.05
C ALA A 135 -9.26 -15.87 9.50
N GLY A 136 -8.28 -15.83 10.38
CA GLY A 136 -8.52 -15.55 11.79
C GLY A 136 -8.12 -14.19 12.27
N GLY A 137 -7.73 -13.26 11.38
CA GLY A 137 -7.30 -11.93 11.80
C GLY A 137 -6.79 -11.14 10.62
N ILE A 138 -6.11 -10.04 10.89
CA ILE A 138 -5.68 -9.17 9.79
C ILE A 138 -4.50 -9.73 9.00
N GLY A 139 -3.78 -10.71 9.54
CA GLY A 139 -2.63 -11.28 8.85
C GLY A 139 -1.42 -10.37 8.88
N GLY A 140 -0.44 -10.67 8.03
CA GLY A 140 0.76 -9.86 7.93
C GLY A 140 0.59 -8.71 6.96
N PHE A 141 1.65 -7.90 6.81
CA PHE A 141 1.60 -6.77 5.89
C PHE A 141 3.01 -6.39 5.50
N ALA A 142 3.24 -6.21 4.22
CA ALA A 142 4.54 -5.79 3.68
C ALA A 142 5.67 -6.67 4.21
N HIS A 143 5.44 -7.99 4.21
CA HIS A 143 6.38 -9.00 4.71
C HIS A 143 6.63 -8.87 6.22
N SER A 144 5.74 -8.20 6.94
CA SER A 144 5.89 -8.02 8.39
C SER A 144 4.73 -8.65 9.13
N THR A 145 5.00 -9.19 10.31
CA THR A 145 3.96 -9.76 11.16
C THR A 145 3.80 -8.96 12.45
N GLY A 146 4.45 -7.80 12.55
CA GLY A 146 4.32 -6.95 13.72
C GLY A 146 4.85 -5.57 13.44
N GLY A 147 4.93 -4.76 14.49
CA GLY A 147 5.49 -3.43 14.39
C GLY A 147 4.54 -2.42 13.75
N TYR A 148 5.13 -1.29 13.36
CA TYR A 148 4.29 -0.18 12.89
C TYR A 148 3.58 -0.50 11.57
N LEU A 149 4.09 -1.44 10.78
CA LEU A 149 3.44 -1.79 9.52
C LEU A 149 2.09 -2.46 9.76
N LEU A 150 1.95 -3.25 10.82
CA LEU A 150 0.63 -3.79 11.14
C LEU A 150 -0.31 -2.70 11.63
N GLU A 151 0.21 -1.70 12.33
CA GLU A 151 -0.61 -0.55 12.72
C GLU A 151 -1.08 0.21 11.49
N VAL A 152 -0.23 0.31 10.47
CA VAL A 152 -0.63 0.92 9.20
C VAL A 152 -1.79 0.15 8.58
N LYS A 153 -1.67 -1.18 8.53
CA LYS A 153 -2.73 -2.01 7.95
C LYS A 153 -4.04 -1.84 8.72
N ARG A 154 -3.96 -1.83 10.06
CA ARG A 154 -5.15 -1.62 10.88
C ARG A 154 -5.79 -0.27 10.57
N TRP A 155 -4.97 0.77 10.48
CA TRP A 155 -5.51 2.09 10.19
C TRP A 155 -6.19 2.13 8.83
N LEU A 156 -5.57 1.53 7.81
CA LEU A 156 -6.17 1.53 6.48
C LEU A 156 -7.52 0.81 6.48
N LEU A 157 -7.59 -0.35 7.13
CA LEU A 157 -8.83 -1.10 7.20
C LEU A 157 -9.91 -0.35 7.96
N MET A 158 -9.55 0.27 9.09
CA MET A 158 -10.51 1.04 9.86
C MET A 158 -10.98 2.28 9.11
N HIS A 159 -10.05 2.93 8.43
CA HIS A 159 -10.38 4.10 7.61
C HIS A 159 -11.40 3.76 6.54
N GLU A 160 -11.29 2.57 5.97
CA GLU A 160 -12.18 2.14 4.89
C GLU A 160 -13.49 1.52 5.37
N SER A 161 -13.55 1.08 6.61
CA SER A 161 -14.74 0.37 7.10
C SER A 161 -15.81 1.30 7.66
N GLY A 162 -15.48 2.53 7.96
CA GLY A 162 -16.45 3.47 8.51
C GLY A 162 -16.99 3.02 9.86
N ALA A 163 -18.30 2.87 9.94
CA ALA A 163 -18.96 2.57 11.21
C ALA A 163 -18.60 1.19 11.76
N ASP A 164 -18.06 0.31 10.93
CA ASP A 164 -17.72 -1.03 11.36
C ASP A 164 -16.27 -1.16 11.76
N ALA A 165 -15.60 -0.06 11.97
CA ALA A 165 -14.15 -0.05 12.20
C ALA A 165 -13.73 -0.92 13.38
N PHE A 166 -14.49 -0.89 14.47
CA PHE A 166 -14.07 -1.63 15.65
C PHE A 166 -14.13 -3.14 15.44
N GLN A 167 -14.79 -3.62 14.45
CA GLN A 167 -14.83 -5.06 14.19
C GLN A 167 -13.50 -5.59 13.69
N LEU A 168 -12.63 -4.71 13.25
CA LEU A 168 -11.34 -5.09 12.70
C LEU A 168 -10.26 -5.18 13.77
N THR A 169 -10.57 -4.85 14.99
CA THR A 169 -9.57 -4.86 16.07
C THR A 169 -9.52 -6.17 16.84
N THR A 170 -10.43 -7.08 16.60
CA THR A 170 -10.49 -8.35 17.34
C THR A 170 -9.72 -9.49 16.70
#